data_2c0d4bf1fb97146a7d34153e3f7e13ff
#
_entry.id   2c0d4bf1fb97146a7d34153e3f7e13ff
#
_cell.length_a   1.000
_cell.length_b   1.000
_cell.length_c   1.000
_cell.angle_alpha   90.00
_cell.angle_beta   90.00
_cell.angle_gamma   90.00
#
_symmetry.space_group_name_H-M   'P 1'
#
loop_
_entity.id
_entity.type
_entity.pdbx_description
1 polymer ?
#
loop_
_entity_poly.entity_id
_entity_poly.type
_entity_poly.pdbx_seq_one_letter_code
_entity_poly.pdbx_strand_id
1 'polypeptide(L)'
;SSQSRGLGDVYKRQLRILHYPSINPRLGLGQMGAGAHSDYGSITFLFQQGVGGLQILDSNKTWRDCPAVEDAAIVNVGDMLEIWSNGLFPSTRHRVLPRTNGTDRYSIAFFMDPDDKVVVEPVTTCIENNRISRFAPVQVGTYLKRKIADSQVHK
;
A
#
# COMPACT_ATOMS: atom_id res chain seq x y z
N SER A 1 -14.93 -22.62 18.71
CA SER A 1 -14.07 -21.87 17.78
C SER A 1 -12.62 -22.30 17.98
N SER A 2 -12.10 -23.08 17.06
CA SER A 2 -10.69 -23.44 17.04
C SER A 2 -9.89 -22.21 16.58
N GLN A 3 -9.28 -21.50 17.51
CA GLN A 3 -8.24 -20.53 17.18
C GLN A 3 -7.03 -21.32 16.66
N SER A 4 -6.76 -21.22 15.36
CA SER A 4 -5.51 -21.72 14.79
C SER A 4 -4.35 -20.89 15.35
N ARG A 5 -3.66 -21.42 16.34
CA ARG A 5 -2.37 -20.90 16.81
C ARG A 5 -1.31 -21.33 15.80
N GLY A 6 -1.13 -20.54 14.77
CA GLY A 6 -0.08 -20.70 13.77
C GLY A 6 0.56 -19.35 13.51
N LEU A 7 1.48 -19.27 12.56
CA LEU A 7 2.18 -18.07 12.11
C LEU A 7 1.28 -16.81 11.88
N GLY A 8 -0.05 -16.95 12.01
CA GLY A 8 -1.03 -15.88 11.98
C GLY A 8 -1.02 -14.91 13.16
N ASP A 9 -0.34 -15.23 14.26
CA ASP A 9 -0.29 -14.34 15.43
C ASP A 9 0.73 -13.20 15.27
N VAL A 10 1.61 -13.27 14.27
CA VAL A 10 2.67 -12.27 14.02
C VAL A 10 2.30 -11.32 12.88
N TYR A 11 1.40 -11.73 11.99
CA TYR A 11 1.02 -10.94 10.81
C TYR A 11 -0.49 -10.88 10.65
N LYS A 12 -1.01 -9.67 10.43
CA LYS A 12 -2.37 -9.47 9.95
C LYS A 12 -2.39 -9.62 8.44
N ARG A 13 -3.35 -10.41 7.95
CA ARG A 13 -3.57 -10.63 6.53
C ARG A 13 -4.95 -10.10 6.18
N GLN A 14 -5.01 -9.16 5.25
CA GLN A 14 -6.27 -8.61 4.78
C GLN A 14 -6.38 -8.75 3.27
N LEU A 15 -7.46 -9.41 2.82
CA LEU A 15 -7.86 -9.42 1.43
C LEU A 15 -8.94 -8.37 1.22
N ARG A 16 -8.76 -7.52 0.21
CA ARG A 16 -9.78 -6.55 -0.23
C ARG A 16 -10.09 -6.77 -1.70
N ILE A 17 -11.37 -6.92 -2.00
CA ILE A 17 -11.89 -6.86 -3.36
C ILE A 17 -12.40 -5.45 -3.58
N LEU A 18 -11.88 -4.76 -4.60
CA LEU A 18 -12.14 -3.36 -4.86
C LEU A 18 -12.83 -3.24 -6.22
N HIS A 19 -13.96 -2.54 -6.22
CA HIS A 19 -14.72 -2.18 -7.42
C HIS A 19 -14.65 -0.66 -7.61
N TYR A 20 -14.18 -0.26 -8.76
CA TYR A 20 -14.12 1.13 -9.20
C TYR A 20 -15.07 1.29 -10.39
N PRO A 21 -16.31 1.75 -10.15
CA PRO A 21 -17.27 1.94 -11.23
C PRO A 21 -16.82 3.01 -12.20
N SER A 22 -17.18 2.84 -13.46
CA SER A 22 -16.98 3.90 -14.44
C SER A 22 -17.92 5.07 -14.13
N ILE A 23 -17.36 6.26 -14.06
CA ILE A 23 -18.13 7.48 -13.77
C ILE A 23 -18.46 8.23 -15.06
N ASN A 24 -19.60 8.93 -15.07
CA ASN A 24 -19.94 9.81 -16.17
C ASN A 24 -19.04 11.07 -16.11
N PRO A 25 -18.25 11.35 -17.17
CA PRO A 25 -17.35 12.50 -17.17
C PRO A 25 -18.07 13.86 -16.97
N ARG A 26 -19.38 13.91 -17.23
CA ARG A 26 -20.18 15.13 -17.07
C ARG A 26 -20.60 15.40 -15.62
N LEU A 27 -20.45 14.42 -14.72
CA LEU A 27 -20.98 14.51 -13.35
C LEU A 27 -19.94 14.81 -12.27
N GLY A 28 -18.67 14.88 -12.60
CA GLY A 28 -17.66 15.23 -11.58
C GLY A 28 -16.21 14.96 -11.97
N LEU A 29 -15.51 15.99 -12.29
CA LEU A 29 -14.08 15.97 -12.62
C LEU A 29 -13.16 15.92 -11.36
N GLY A 30 -13.63 15.47 -10.22
CA GLY A 30 -12.82 15.46 -8.99
C GLY A 30 -12.74 14.13 -8.25
N GLN A 31 -13.49 13.14 -8.68
CA GLN A 31 -13.56 11.89 -7.93
C GLN A 31 -12.46 10.93 -8.37
N MET A 32 -11.42 10.80 -7.55
CA MET A 32 -10.37 9.78 -7.75
C MET A 32 -10.95 8.39 -7.45
N GLY A 33 -10.52 7.38 -8.19
CA GLY A 33 -10.80 5.98 -7.86
C GLY A 33 -10.20 5.60 -6.50
N ALA A 34 -8.93 5.97 -6.29
CA ALA A 34 -8.28 6.01 -4.99
C ALA A 34 -7.28 7.17 -4.98
N GLY A 35 -7.32 8.00 -3.93
CA GLY A 35 -6.39 9.10 -3.74
C GLY A 35 -4.93 8.64 -3.59
N ALA A 36 -3.99 9.56 -3.76
CA ALA A 36 -2.57 9.25 -3.63
C ALA A 36 -2.21 8.88 -2.18
N HIS A 37 -1.71 7.66 -1.96
CA HIS A 37 -1.33 7.12 -0.65
C HIS A 37 -0.15 6.15 -0.78
N SER A 38 0.43 5.76 0.34
CA SER A 38 1.29 4.59 0.50
C SER A 38 0.54 3.52 1.29
N ASP A 39 0.93 2.27 1.15
CA ASP A 39 0.45 1.19 2.01
C ASP A 39 1.17 1.23 3.35
N TYR A 40 0.44 1.00 4.43
CA TYR A 40 0.98 1.17 5.79
C TYR A 40 1.72 -0.06 6.30
N GLY A 41 1.43 -1.24 5.71
CA GLY A 41 2.00 -2.53 6.11
C GLY A 41 3.38 -2.82 5.54
N SER A 42 3.68 -4.11 5.38
CA SER A 42 4.98 -4.55 4.85
C SER A 42 4.97 -4.69 3.33
N ILE A 43 4.08 -5.53 2.82
CA ILE A 43 3.99 -5.86 1.39
C ILE A 43 2.52 -5.97 1.00
N THR A 44 2.20 -5.48 -0.19
CA THR A 44 0.90 -5.68 -0.83
C THR A 44 1.06 -6.45 -2.12
N PHE A 45 0.25 -7.48 -2.31
CA PHE A 45 0.08 -8.16 -3.58
C PHE A 45 -1.20 -7.65 -4.23
N LEU A 46 -1.08 -7.05 -5.41
CA LEU A 46 -2.20 -6.50 -6.15
C LEU A 46 -2.42 -7.26 -7.44
N PHE A 47 -3.58 -7.88 -7.55
CA PHE A 47 -4.10 -8.46 -8.78
C PHE A 47 -5.09 -7.49 -9.40
N GLN A 48 -4.92 -7.14 -10.67
CA GLN A 48 -5.79 -6.18 -11.32
C GLN A 48 -6.21 -6.65 -12.70
N GLN A 49 -7.39 -6.23 -13.08
CA GLN A 49 -7.90 -6.39 -14.44
C GLN A 49 -7.09 -5.56 -15.44
N GLY A 50 -6.99 -6.02 -16.69
CA GLY A 50 -6.24 -5.37 -17.78
C GLY A 50 -6.74 -4.00 -18.24
N VAL A 51 -7.53 -3.30 -17.43
CA VAL A 51 -8.14 -2.01 -17.80
C VAL A 51 -7.34 -0.77 -17.40
N GLY A 52 -6.18 -0.94 -16.72
CA GLY A 52 -5.29 0.15 -16.33
C GLY A 52 -5.86 1.04 -15.20
N GLY A 53 -5.33 2.26 -15.10
CA GLY A 53 -5.74 3.29 -14.14
C GLY A 53 -4.91 3.37 -12.86
N LEU A 54 -4.09 2.35 -12.55
CA LEU A 54 -3.11 2.45 -11.47
C LEU A 54 -1.93 3.32 -11.91
N GLN A 55 -1.54 4.25 -11.06
CA GLN A 55 -0.33 5.05 -11.24
C GLN A 55 0.54 4.97 -9.99
N ILE A 56 1.84 4.98 -10.20
CA ILE A 56 2.88 5.05 -9.18
C ILE A 56 3.65 6.37 -9.29
N LEU A 57 4.12 6.90 -8.17
CA LEU A 57 4.96 8.09 -8.12
C LEU A 57 6.43 7.65 -8.18
N ASP A 58 7.11 7.97 -9.28
CA ASP A 58 8.52 7.61 -9.45
C ASP A 58 9.46 8.49 -8.60
N SER A 59 10.76 8.17 -8.61
CA SER A 59 11.80 8.92 -7.89
C SER A 59 11.91 10.39 -8.31
N ASN A 60 11.52 10.70 -9.55
CA ASN A 60 11.50 12.06 -10.10
C ASN A 60 10.20 12.82 -9.76
N LYS A 61 9.37 12.27 -8.87
CA LYS A 61 8.06 12.83 -8.51
C LYS A 61 7.08 12.93 -9.67
N THR A 62 7.22 12.06 -10.67
CA THR A 62 6.33 11.97 -11.82
C THR A 62 5.42 10.75 -11.67
N TRP A 63 4.12 10.95 -11.93
CA TRP A 63 3.16 9.85 -11.96
C TRP A 63 3.33 9.01 -13.22
N ARG A 64 3.56 7.72 -13.05
CA ARG A 64 3.72 6.73 -14.14
C ARG A 64 2.59 5.73 -14.09
N ASP A 65 2.06 5.40 -15.26
CA ASP A 65 1.09 4.31 -15.37
C ASP A 65 1.76 2.98 -15.02
N CYS A 66 1.00 2.16 -14.29
CA CYS A 66 1.39 0.81 -13.92
C CYS A 66 0.36 -0.16 -14.55
N PRO A 67 0.62 -0.61 -15.79
CA PRO A 67 -0.32 -1.48 -16.48
C PRO A 67 -0.42 -2.84 -15.80
N ALA A 68 -1.58 -3.47 -15.96
CA ALA A 68 -1.73 -4.88 -15.59
C ALA A 68 -0.91 -5.76 -16.52
N VAL A 69 -0.28 -6.76 -15.95
CA VAL A 69 0.39 -7.83 -16.67
C VAL A 69 -0.45 -9.10 -16.44
N GLU A 70 -0.75 -9.81 -17.51
CA GLU A 70 -1.52 -11.06 -17.46
C GLU A 70 -0.75 -12.10 -16.62
N ASP A 71 -1.48 -12.86 -15.82
CA ASP A 71 -0.95 -13.90 -14.92
C ASP A 71 0.11 -13.42 -13.91
N ALA A 72 0.14 -12.12 -13.64
CA ALA A 72 1.06 -11.52 -12.68
C ALA A 72 0.36 -10.72 -11.59
N ALA A 73 1.00 -10.67 -10.42
CA ALA A 73 0.66 -9.73 -9.36
C ALA A 73 1.68 -8.59 -9.33
N ILE A 74 1.19 -7.37 -9.08
CA ILE A 74 2.07 -6.27 -8.71
C ILE A 74 2.38 -6.42 -7.22
N VAL A 75 3.66 -6.34 -6.88
CA VAL A 75 4.11 -6.35 -5.49
C VAL A 75 4.63 -4.96 -5.15
N ASN A 76 4.02 -4.32 -4.15
CA ASN A 76 4.50 -3.04 -3.67
C ASN A 76 4.90 -3.10 -2.20
N VAL A 77 5.92 -2.30 -1.89
CA VAL A 77 6.47 -2.11 -0.55
C VAL A 77 5.60 -1.12 0.22
N GLY A 78 5.28 -1.47 1.46
CA GLY A 78 4.61 -0.59 2.40
C GLY A 78 5.56 0.04 3.42
N ASP A 79 5.02 0.94 4.25
CA ASP A 79 5.78 1.77 5.18
C ASP A 79 6.57 0.94 6.21
N MET A 80 6.05 -0.22 6.64
CA MET A 80 6.76 -1.07 7.61
C MET A 80 8.01 -1.70 7.01
N LEU A 81 7.98 -2.14 5.76
CA LEU A 81 9.18 -2.69 5.10
C LEU A 81 10.20 -1.59 4.78
N GLU A 82 9.75 -0.39 4.47
CA GLU A 82 10.65 0.77 4.33
C GLU A 82 11.42 1.03 5.63
N ILE A 83 10.72 1.03 6.78
CA ILE A 83 11.35 1.19 8.09
C ILE A 83 12.33 0.05 8.37
N TRP A 84 11.91 -1.21 8.25
CA TRP A 84 12.76 -2.38 8.48
C TRP A 84 14.02 -2.37 7.65
N SER A 85 13.89 -2.01 6.38
CA SER A 85 15.02 -1.97 5.46
C SER A 85 15.84 -0.69 5.55
N ASN A 86 15.57 0.18 6.52
CA ASN A 86 16.24 1.48 6.65
C ASN A 86 16.16 2.33 5.36
N GLY A 87 15.05 2.14 4.60
CA GLY A 87 14.80 2.83 3.34
C GLY A 87 15.49 2.25 2.11
N LEU A 88 16.06 1.03 2.21
CA LEU A 88 16.56 0.31 1.01
C LEU A 88 15.41 -0.06 0.07
N PHE A 89 14.26 -0.41 0.64
CA PHE A 89 13.02 -0.65 -0.10
C PHE A 89 12.02 0.46 0.22
N PRO A 90 11.95 1.51 -0.59
CA PRO A 90 11.08 2.65 -0.30
C PRO A 90 9.61 2.29 -0.50
N SER A 91 8.75 2.78 0.41
CA SER A 91 7.31 2.74 0.25
C SER A 91 6.89 3.68 -0.87
N THR A 92 6.25 3.13 -1.90
CA THR A 92 5.93 3.88 -3.12
C THR A 92 4.50 4.42 -3.07
N ARG A 93 4.35 5.74 -3.22
CA ARG A 93 3.04 6.35 -3.35
C ARG A 93 2.39 5.94 -4.67
N HIS A 94 1.12 5.60 -4.58
CA HIS A 94 0.32 5.19 -5.73
C HIS A 94 -1.10 5.76 -5.65
N ARG A 95 -1.81 5.75 -6.77
CA ARG A 95 -3.19 6.23 -6.89
C ARG A 95 -3.93 5.46 -7.97
N VAL A 96 -5.25 5.51 -7.93
CA VAL A 96 -6.10 4.96 -9.00
C VAL A 96 -6.87 6.12 -9.63
N LEU A 97 -6.68 6.30 -10.94
CA LEU A 97 -7.43 7.29 -11.70
C LEU A 97 -8.90 6.88 -11.85
N PRO A 98 -9.83 7.85 -11.93
CA PRO A 98 -11.21 7.55 -12.20
C PRO A 98 -11.38 6.98 -13.60
N ARG A 99 -12.34 6.08 -13.76
CA ARG A 99 -12.68 5.49 -15.07
C ARG A 99 -13.82 6.27 -15.68
N THR A 100 -13.65 6.70 -16.92
CA THR A 100 -14.64 7.53 -17.64
C THR A 100 -15.05 6.95 -18.99
N ASN A 101 -14.58 5.74 -19.31
CA ASN A 101 -14.77 5.10 -20.62
C ASN A 101 -15.89 4.04 -20.64
N GLY A 102 -16.75 4.01 -19.64
CA GLY A 102 -17.85 3.05 -19.53
C GLY A 102 -17.41 1.65 -19.04
N THR A 103 -16.13 1.47 -18.67
CA THR A 103 -15.63 0.17 -18.20
C THR A 103 -15.28 0.25 -16.72
N ASP A 104 -15.88 -0.59 -15.92
CA ASP A 104 -15.55 -0.74 -14.50
C ASP A 104 -14.17 -1.39 -14.34
N ARG A 105 -13.51 -1.09 -13.22
CA ARG A 105 -12.25 -1.71 -12.84
C ARG A 105 -12.43 -2.52 -11.57
N TYR A 106 -11.91 -3.74 -11.57
CA TYR A 106 -11.83 -4.57 -10.38
C TYR A 106 -10.37 -4.85 -10.04
N SER A 107 -10.08 -4.94 -8.76
CA SER A 107 -8.79 -5.41 -8.28
C SER A 107 -8.93 -6.16 -6.96
N ILE A 108 -7.97 -7.05 -6.68
CA ILE A 108 -7.86 -7.78 -5.43
C ILE A 108 -6.53 -7.40 -4.82
N ALA A 109 -6.55 -6.83 -3.63
CA ALA A 109 -5.36 -6.47 -2.88
C ALA A 109 -5.23 -7.37 -1.66
N PHE A 110 -4.07 -7.98 -1.50
CA PHE A 110 -3.72 -8.79 -0.33
C PHE A 110 -2.62 -8.09 0.45
N PHE A 111 -2.96 -7.61 1.64
CA PHE A 111 -2.06 -6.88 2.52
C PHE A 111 -1.42 -7.83 3.53
N MET A 112 -0.12 -7.71 3.71
CA MET A 112 0.65 -8.41 4.74
C MET A 112 1.18 -7.40 5.74
N ASP A 113 0.51 -7.30 6.88
CA ASP A 113 0.86 -6.36 7.94
C ASP A 113 1.41 -7.13 9.14
N PRO A 114 2.41 -6.59 9.85
CA PRO A 114 2.82 -7.12 11.14
C PRO A 114 1.70 -6.96 12.17
N ASP A 115 1.74 -7.76 13.25
CA ASP A 115 0.80 -7.60 14.35
C ASP A 115 0.94 -6.22 15.02
N ASP A 116 -0.16 -5.71 15.58
CA ASP A 116 -0.21 -4.40 16.24
C ASP A 116 0.80 -4.23 17.37
N LYS A 117 1.19 -5.31 18.03
CA LYS A 117 2.13 -5.30 19.16
C LYS A 117 3.59 -5.28 18.73
N VAL A 118 3.86 -5.59 17.47
CA VAL A 118 5.22 -5.61 16.92
C VAL A 118 5.79 -4.19 16.93
N VAL A 119 7.03 -4.08 17.37
CA VAL A 119 7.85 -2.89 17.18
C VAL A 119 8.72 -3.09 15.95
N VAL A 120 8.56 -2.23 14.97
CA VAL A 120 9.34 -2.22 13.74
C VAL A 120 10.46 -1.19 13.89
N GLU A 121 11.68 -1.63 13.68
CA GLU A 121 12.88 -0.80 13.68
C GLU A 121 13.83 -1.26 12.58
N PRO A 122 14.72 -0.41 12.08
CA PRO A 122 15.69 -0.80 11.06
C PRO A 122 16.55 -1.97 11.53
N VAL A 123 16.60 -3.02 10.71
CA VAL A 123 17.47 -4.17 10.99
C VAL A 123 18.92 -3.77 10.83
N THR A 124 19.79 -4.28 11.71
CA THR A 124 21.20 -3.88 11.78
C THR A 124 21.96 -4.11 10.47
N THR A 125 21.61 -5.15 9.71
CA THR A 125 22.20 -5.45 8.41
C THR A 125 21.85 -4.44 7.32
N CYS A 126 20.81 -3.64 7.50
CA CYS A 126 20.39 -2.56 6.60
C CYS A 126 20.94 -1.20 7.06
N ILE A 127 21.61 -1.14 8.20
CA ILE A 127 22.32 0.05 8.67
C ILE A 127 23.79 -0.16 8.28
N GLU A 128 24.23 0.49 7.20
CA GLU A 128 25.61 0.41 6.76
C GLU A 128 26.57 0.91 7.86
N ASN A 129 27.79 0.38 7.87
CA ASN A 129 28.85 0.69 8.84
C ASN A 129 28.92 2.20 9.15
N ASN A 130 28.75 2.55 10.43
CA ASN A 130 28.77 3.93 10.97
C ASN A 130 27.66 4.88 10.51
N ARG A 131 26.58 4.42 9.89
CA ARG A 131 25.42 5.26 9.59
C ARG A 131 24.39 5.21 10.71
N ILE A 132 23.76 6.35 10.97
CA ILE A 132 22.64 6.47 11.90
C ILE A 132 21.41 5.84 11.25
N SER A 133 20.59 5.15 12.05
CA SER A 133 19.27 4.72 11.63
C SER A 133 18.44 5.88 11.09
N ARG A 134 17.86 5.73 9.92
CA ARG A 134 16.99 6.75 9.29
C ARG A 134 15.63 6.87 9.95
N PHE A 135 15.20 5.81 10.63
CA PHE A 135 13.88 5.70 11.24
C PHE A 135 14.00 5.37 12.71
N ALA A 136 13.15 5.98 13.53
CA ALA A 136 12.95 5.57 14.92
C ALA A 136 12.09 4.30 14.97
N PRO A 137 12.22 3.47 16.02
CA PRO A 137 11.33 2.36 16.27
C PRO A 137 9.87 2.81 16.34
N VAL A 138 8.96 2.05 15.73
CA VAL A 138 7.53 2.33 15.75
C VAL A 138 6.74 1.09 16.12
N GLN A 139 5.78 1.21 17.02
CA GLN A 139 4.80 0.18 17.28
C GLN A 139 3.74 0.20 16.17
N VAL A 140 3.53 -0.94 15.52
CA VAL A 140 2.66 -1.07 14.34
C VAL A 140 1.24 -0.55 14.61
N GLY A 141 0.60 -0.99 15.69
CA GLY A 141 -0.77 -0.59 16.01
C GLY A 141 -0.91 0.92 16.26
N THR A 142 0.07 1.54 16.90
CA THR A 142 0.10 3.00 17.11
C THR A 142 0.29 3.75 15.79
N TYR A 143 1.19 3.26 14.95
CA TYR A 143 1.44 3.82 13.62
C TYR A 143 0.19 3.79 12.74
N LEU A 144 -0.45 2.61 12.65
CA LEU A 144 -1.66 2.41 11.84
C LEU A 144 -2.81 3.32 12.29
N LYS A 145 -3.06 3.42 13.61
CA LYS A 145 -4.10 4.32 14.16
C LYS A 145 -3.87 5.77 13.73
N ARG A 146 -2.62 6.25 13.83
CA ARG A 146 -2.27 7.61 13.39
C ARG A 146 -2.51 7.81 11.90
N LYS A 147 -2.01 6.90 11.05
CA LYS A 147 -2.18 6.97 9.59
C LYS A 147 -3.66 6.96 9.16
N ILE A 148 -4.48 6.14 9.81
CA ILE A 148 -5.92 6.09 9.54
C ILE A 148 -6.59 7.41 9.95
N ALA A 149 -6.27 7.95 11.12
CA ALA A 149 -6.79 9.24 11.56
C ALA A 149 -6.42 10.36 10.58
N ASP A 150 -5.15 10.45 10.17
CA ASP A 150 -4.67 11.46 9.24
C ASP A 150 -5.38 11.34 7.87
N SER A 151 -5.67 10.12 7.41
CA SER A 151 -6.38 9.89 6.14
C SER A 151 -7.85 10.31 6.15
N GLN A 152 -8.47 10.45 7.33
CA GLN A 152 -9.86 10.88 7.49
C GLN A 152 -10.01 12.41 7.56
N VAL A 153 -8.96 13.12 7.96
CA VAL A 153 -8.96 14.59 8.07
C VAL A 153 -8.90 15.28 6.69
N HIS A 154 -8.43 14.58 5.68
CA HIS A 154 -8.25 15.11 4.33
C HIS A 154 -9.32 14.63 3.32
N LYS A 155 -10.48 14.21 3.81
CA LYS A 155 -11.67 13.88 2.99
C LYS A 155 -12.69 15.06 3.06
#